data_00c014a88aced5c8dac0e0bc61666ab5
#
_entry.id   00c014a88aced5c8dac0e0bc61666ab5
#
_cell.length_a   1.000
_cell.length_b   1.000
_cell.length_c   1.000
_cell.angle_alpha   90.00
_cell.angle_beta   90.00
_cell.angle_gamma   90.00
#
_symmetry.space_group_name_H-M   'P 1'
#
loop_
_entity.id
_entity.type
_entity.pdbx_description
1 polymer ?
#
loop_
_entity_poly.entity_id
_entity_poly.type
_entity_poly.pdbx_seq_one_letter_code
_entity_poly.pdbx_strand_id
1 'polypeptide(L)'
;MKITFVLPTLSLTGGIRVVSIFAERLRKRGHSVFVISLPHPQPSMRQQVKLLQQGRVRISPPENEPSFFDNLGVEHKIIDRYRPVEDKDVPDADVVVATWWETPEWVAKLSPSKGAKAYFFQGHEVFDYLPQGRVEATWMLPMHKITISEWLVNLAREKYGDSQVSLAPPTGDTKQFYACPRNKQSVPTVGIMYSKMYSKGTDIALKAFSLAAAKIPNLRLVALGTDAPSSELPLPANTEYVIQPDQDKIKDYYSKCDAWLLASRSEGGGLPIIEAMACRTPVISTPAGAAPEILSGGSGILVRPEDPEEMAKAIESICQLPNSKWQDLSEAAYAKVNNYTWEDATAYFEAALKFAVDKSKQRDVNRVSFSPYYDPAAANQQIGVGC
;
A
#
# COMPACT_ATOMS: atom_id res chain seq x y z
N MET A 1 -15.93 -17.29 11.27
CA MET A 1 -16.73 -16.52 10.29
C MET A 1 -16.39 -16.97 8.87
N LYS A 2 -17.36 -16.82 7.97
CA LYS A 2 -17.13 -16.86 6.53
C LYS A 2 -16.86 -15.45 6.04
N ILE A 3 -15.69 -15.22 5.44
CA ILE A 3 -15.20 -13.91 5.05
C ILE A 3 -14.89 -13.92 3.55
N THR A 4 -15.44 -12.98 2.79
CA THR A 4 -15.13 -12.84 1.36
C THR A 4 -14.45 -11.52 1.11
N PHE A 5 -13.27 -11.54 0.49
CA PHE A 5 -12.58 -10.35 -0.01
C PHE A 5 -12.89 -10.14 -1.49
N VAL A 6 -13.18 -8.90 -1.88
CA VAL A 6 -13.36 -8.49 -3.28
C VAL A 6 -12.21 -7.56 -3.65
N LEU A 7 -11.35 -8.03 -4.57
CA LEU A 7 -10.14 -7.37 -5.02
C LEU A 7 -10.28 -6.86 -6.46
N PRO A 8 -9.57 -5.79 -6.84
CA PRO A 8 -9.55 -5.34 -8.24
C PRO A 8 -8.88 -6.38 -9.15
N THR A 9 -7.68 -6.80 -8.81
CA THR A 9 -6.89 -7.82 -9.52
C THR A 9 -5.94 -8.51 -8.54
N LEU A 10 -5.47 -9.70 -8.87
CA LEU A 10 -4.36 -10.33 -8.14
C LEU A 10 -3.04 -9.81 -8.72
N SER A 11 -2.11 -9.40 -7.86
CA SER A 11 -0.83 -8.82 -8.28
C SER A 11 0.21 -8.82 -7.15
N LEU A 12 1.42 -8.37 -7.45
CA LEU A 12 2.50 -8.16 -6.48
C LEU A 12 2.55 -6.71 -5.94
N THR A 13 1.42 -6.01 -5.84
CA THR A 13 1.35 -4.67 -5.24
C THR A 13 1.26 -4.75 -3.71
N GLY A 14 1.74 -3.71 -3.02
CA GLY A 14 1.73 -3.66 -1.56
C GLY A 14 0.34 -3.80 -0.93
N GLY A 15 -0.68 -3.22 -1.56
CA GLY A 15 -2.07 -3.34 -1.09
C GLY A 15 -2.58 -4.79 -1.15
N ILE A 16 -2.32 -5.49 -2.25
CA ILE A 16 -2.68 -6.91 -2.39
C ILE A 16 -1.89 -7.78 -1.41
N ARG A 17 -0.62 -7.45 -1.16
CA ARG A 17 0.19 -8.14 -0.15
C ARG A 17 -0.41 -8.04 1.25
N VAL A 18 -0.85 -6.86 1.67
CA VAL A 18 -1.50 -6.70 2.98
C VAL A 18 -2.76 -7.55 3.08
N VAL A 19 -3.62 -7.53 2.05
CA VAL A 19 -4.84 -8.36 2.04
C VAL A 19 -4.50 -9.84 2.05
N SER A 20 -3.49 -10.29 1.33
CA SER A 20 -3.09 -11.71 1.28
C SER A 20 -2.61 -12.21 2.64
N ILE A 21 -1.86 -11.39 3.39
CA ILE A 21 -1.41 -11.72 4.75
C ILE A 21 -2.60 -11.81 5.70
N PHE A 22 -3.53 -10.85 5.68
CA PHE A 22 -4.74 -10.93 6.51
C PHE A 22 -5.59 -12.16 6.15
N ALA A 23 -5.81 -12.42 4.87
CA ALA A 23 -6.59 -13.56 4.40
C ALA A 23 -6.00 -14.90 4.87
N GLU A 24 -4.68 -15.09 4.72
CA GLU A 24 -3.98 -16.30 5.18
C GLU A 24 -4.06 -16.46 6.71
N ARG A 25 -3.81 -15.38 7.46
CA ARG A 25 -3.83 -15.40 8.92
C ARG A 25 -5.22 -15.64 9.49
N LEU A 26 -6.25 -15.01 8.92
CA LEU A 26 -7.64 -15.29 9.28
C LEU A 26 -7.99 -16.75 9.02
N ARG A 27 -7.57 -17.32 7.88
CA ARG A 27 -7.75 -18.75 7.60
C ARG A 27 -7.05 -19.62 8.66
N LYS A 28 -5.81 -19.29 9.03
CA LYS A 28 -5.07 -20.01 10.10
C LYS A 28 -5.74 -19.92 11.47
N ARG A 29 -6.52 -18.85 11.73
CA ARG A 29 -7.35 -18.70 12.93
C ARG A 29 -8.69 -19.42 12.86
N GLY A 30 -8.94 -20.23 11.81
CA GLY A 30 -10.13 -21.05 11.67
C GLY A 30 -11.32 -20.36 11.00
N HIS A 31 -11.12 -19.22 10.34
CA HIS A 31 -12.15 -18.62 9.49
C HIS A 31 -12.15 -19.28 8.10
N SER A 32 -13.34 -19.36 7.49
CA SER A 32 -13.48 -19.68 6.06
C SER A 32 -13.25 -18.39 5.26
N VAL A 33 -12.17 -18.34 4.50
CA VAL A 33 -11.79 -17.14 3.73
C VAL A 33 -11.87 -17.45 2.24
N PHE A 34 -12.58 -16.61 1.51
CA PHE A 34 -12.71 -16.67 0.06
C PHE A 34 -12.30 -15.34 -0.58
N VAL A 35 -11.64 -15.39 -1.71
CA VAL A 35 -11.18 -14.19 -2.44
C VAL A 35 -11.76 -14.17 -3.83
N ILE A 36 -12.34 -13.04 -4.21
CA ILE A 36 -12.81 -12.78 -5.58
C ILE A 36 -11.99 -11.64 -6.13
N SER A 37 -11.49 -11.83 -7.35
CA SER A 37 -10.80 -10.79 -8.08
C SER A 37 -11.30 -10.68 -9.51
N LEU A 38 -11.02 -9.53 -10.12
CA LEU A 38 -11.22 -9.32 -11.55
C LEU A 38 -9.99 -9.82 -12.30
N PRO A 39 -10.16 -10.19 -13.59
CA PRO A 39 -9.02 -10.41 -14.47
C PRO A 39 -8.30 -9.09 -14.73
N HIS A 40 -7.04 -9.17 -15.13
CA HIS A 40 -6.30 -7.96 -15.54
C HIS A 40 -7.01 -7.26 -16.70
N PRO A 41 -7.10 -5.91 -16.67
CA PRO A 41 -7.72 -5.16 -17.74
C PRO A 41 -7.01 -5.45 -19.08
N GLN A 42 -7.77 -5.88 -20.06
CA GLN A 42 -7.25 -6.04 -21.43
C GLN A 42 -7.05 -4.66 -22.06
N PRO A 43 -5.91 -4.40 -22.73
CA PRO A 43 -5.71 -3.16 -23.43
C PRO A 43 -6.79 -2.98 -24.51
N SER A 44 -7.37 -1.80 -24.61
CA SER A 44 -8.37 -1.48 -25.64
C SER A 44 -7.80 -1.72 -27.05
N MET A 45 -8.67 -1.95 -28.03
CA MET A 45 -8.25 -2.12 -29.44
C MET A 45 -7.32 -0.99 -29.91
N ARG A 46 -7.60 0.26 -29.51
CA ARG A 46 -6.75 1.42 -29.84
C ARG A 46 -5.36 1.33 -29.19
N GLN A 47 -5.29 0.87 -27.96
CA GLN A 47 -4.02 0.64 -27.26
C GLN A 47 -3.25 -0.53 -27.88
N GLN A 48 -3.94 -1.60 -28.28
CA GLN A 48 -3.31 -2.74 -28.97
C GLN A 48 -2.72 -2.32 -30.32
N VAL A 49 -3.44 -1.54 -31.12
CA VAL A 49 -2.94 -0.99 -32.39
C VAL A 49 -1.72 -0.09 -32.17
N LYS A 50 -1.74 0.76 -31.12
CA LYS A 50 -0.61 1.62 -30.79
C LYS A 50 0.63 0.81 -30.33
N LEU A 51 0.42 -0.26 -29.58
CA LEU A 51 1.49 -1.19 -29.18
C LEU A 51 2.08 -1.94 -30.38
N LEU A 52 1.24 -2.38 -31.30
CA LEU A 52 1.66 -3.00 -32.57
C LEU A 52 2.50 -2.04 -33.42
N GLN A 53 2.09 -0.77 -33.53
CA GLN A 53 2.85 0.27 -34.25
C GLN A 53 4.21 0.57 -33.61
N GLN A 54 4.35 0.33 -32.30
CA GLN A 54 5.60 0.48 -31.54
C GLN A 54 6.47 -0.78 -31.53
N GLY A 55 6.11 -1.83 -32.31
CA GLY A 55 6.81 -3.11 -32.32
C GLY A 55 6.68 -3.90 -31.01
N ARG A 56 5.76 -3.50 -30.13
CA ARG A 56 5.48 -4.16 -28.84
C ARG A 56 4.23 -5.01 -28.97
N VAL A 57 4.41 -6.26 -29.40
CA VAL A 57 3.32 -7.24 -29.38
C VAL A 57 3.13 -7.71 -27.93
N ARG A 58 2.18 -7.15 -27.20
CA ARG A 58 1.65 -7.80 -26.01
C ARG A 58 0.50 -8.71 -26.46
N ILE A 59 0.85 -9.92 -26.81
CA ILE A 59 -0.11 -11.01 -26.89
C ILE A 59 -0.56 -11.25 -25.44
N SER A 60 -1.84 -11.07 -25.14
CA SER A 60 -2.54 -11.30 -23.87
C SER A 60 -1.69 -11.31 -22.59
N PRO A 61 -2.08 -10.69 -21.47
CA PRO A 61 -1.37 -10.91 -20.22
C PRO A 61 -1.29 -12.44 -20.01
N PRO A 62 -0.16 -12.94 -19.50
CA PRO A 62 -0.07 -14.37 -19.20
C PRO A 62 -1.22 -14.74 -18.28
N GLU A 63 -1.86 -15.89 -18.52
CA GLU A 63 -3.00 -16.37 -17.74
C GLU A 63 -2.65 -16.49 -16.23
N ASN A 64 -1.37 -16.49 -15.89
CA ASN A 64 -0.83 -16.60 -14.53
C ASN A 64 0.23 -15.52 -14.27
N GLU A 65 -0.18 -14.26 -14.05
CA GLU A 65 0.75 -13.30 -13.45
C GLU A 65 0.98 -13.67 -11.98
N PRO A 66 2.23 -13.62 -11.48
CA PRO A 66 2.52 -13.91 -10.08
C PRO A 66 1.71 -13.03 -9.13
N SER A 67 1.20 -13.63 -8.07
CA SER A 67 0.40 -12.97 -7.05
C SER A 67 0.85 -13.36 -5.66
N PHE A 68 0.64 -12.47 -4.69
CA PHE A 68 0.81 -12.82 -3.26
C PHE A 68 -0.17 -13.88 -2.76
N PHE A 69 -1.17 -14.27 -3.54
CA PHE A 69 -2.09 -15.36 -3.19
C PHE A 69 -1.59 -16.74 -3.63
N ASP A 70 -0.54 -16.80 -4.44
CA ASP A 70 0.02 -18.07 -4.90
C ASP A 70 0.53 -18.89 -3.70
N ASN A 71 0.12 -20.14 -3.63
CA ASN A 71 0.53 -21.08 -2.57
C ASN A 71 0.10 -20.75 -1.13
N LEU A 72 -0.79 -19.76 -0.88
CA LEU A 72 -1.26 -19.47 0.49
C LEU A 72 -2.35 -20.42 0.99
N GLY A 73 -2.90 -21.28 0.13
CA GLY A 73 -4.01 -22.16 0.46
C GLY A 73 -5.31 -21.40 0.80
N VAL A 74 -5.42 -20.15 0.37
CA VAL A 74 -6.66 -19.36 0.42
C VAL A 74 -7.44 -19.60 -0.86
N GLU A 75 -8.70 -20.00 -0.71
CA GLU A 75 -9.57 -20.24 -1.86
C GLU A 75 -9.84 -18.92 -2.59
N HIS A 76 -9.60 -18.89 -3.90
CA HIS A 76 -9.83 -17.70 -4.71
C HIS A 76 -10.43 -18.01 -6.08
N LYS A 77 -11.14 -17.04 -6.62
CA LYS A 77 -11.75 -17.09 -7.94
C LYS A 77 -11.52 -15.79 -8.70
N ILE A 78 -11.02 -15.90 -9.92
CA ILE A 78 -11.00 -14.78 -10.88
C ILE A 78 -12.30 -14.86 -11.70
N ILE A 79 -13.05 -13.76 -11.77
CA ILE A 79 -14.28 -13.74 -12.59
C ILE A 79 -13.95 -13.72 -14.09
N ASP A 80 -14.95 -14.05 -14.90
CA ASP A 80 -14.82 -14.28 -16.36
C ASP A 80 -14.32 -13.07 -17.16
N ARG A 81 -14.65 -11.86 -16.71
CA ARG A 81 -14.28 -10.61 -17.41
C ARG A 81 -14.29 -9.42 -16.45
N TYR A 82 -13.68 -8.32 -16.85
CA TYR A 82 -13.70 -7.07 -16.07
C TYR A 82 -15.12 -6.48 -16.08
N ARG A 83 -15.80 -6.57 -14.97
CA ARG A 83 -17.17 -6.09 -14.71
C ARG A 83 -17.42 -5.98 -13.20
N PRO A 84 -18.47 -5.28 -12.79
CA PRO A 84 -18.92 -5.34 -11.40
C PRO A 84 -19.13 -6.79 -10.90
N VAL A 85 -18.74 -7.03 -9.66
CA VAL A 85 -19.04 -8.29 -8.96
C VAL A 85 -20.50 -8.32 -8.58
N GLU A 86 -21.17 -9.43 -8.83
CA GLU A 86 -22.60 -9.66 -8.60
C GLU A 86 -22.83 -10.81 -7.60
N ASP A 87 -24.03 -10.96 -7.09
CA ASP A 87 -24.41 -12.00 -6.12
C ASP A 87 -24.01 -13.42 -6.54
N LYS A 88 -24.13 -13.74 -7.83
CA LYS A 88 -23.75 -15.06 -8.36
C LYS A 88 -22.25 -15.37 -8.30
N ASP A 89 -21.42 -14.34 -8.16
CA ASP A 89 -19.96 -14.47 -8.08
C ASP A 89 -19.50 -14.73 -6.64
N VAL A 90 -20.29 -14.31 -5.65
CA VAL A 90 -19.95 -14.24 -4.23
C VAL A 90 -20.66 -15.33 -3.46
N PRO A 91 -19.98 -16.19 -2.71
CA PRO A 91 -20.64 -17.15 -1.81
C PRO A 91 -21.35 -16.42 -0.66
N ASP A 92 -22.31 -17.08 -0.03
CA ASP A 92 -22.92 -16.59 1.20
C ASP A 92 -21.90 -16.56 2.32
N ALA A 93 -21.81 -15.44 3.03
CA ALA A 93 -20.78 -15.15 3.99
C ALA A 93 -21.34 -14.40 5.22
N ASP A 94 -20.52 -14.29 6.27
CA ASP A 94 -20.84 -13.42 7.42
C ASP A 94 -20.46 -11.97 7.10
N VAL A 95 -19.39 -11.77 6.32
CA VAL A 95 -18.93 -10.45 5.93
C VAL A 95 -18.27 -10.48 4.55
N VAL A 96 -18.54 -9.46 3.73
CA VAL A 96 -17.86 -9.20 2.47
C VAL A 96 -17.06 -7.90 2.57
N VAL A 97 -15.79 -7.94 2.21
CA VAL A 97 -14.82 -6.86 2.37
C VAL A 97 -14.42 -6.33 0.99
N ALA A 98 -14.80 -5.10 0.71
CA ALA A 98 -14.33 -4.35 -0.44
C ALA A 98 -12.90 -3.85 -0.19
N THR A 99 -12.09 -3.80 -1.25
CA THR A 99 -10.76 -3.17 -1.26
C THR A 99 -10.63 -2.36 -2.54
N TRP A 100 -9.82 -1.32 -2.58
CA TRP A 100 -9.72 -0.50 -3.79
C TRP A 100 -11.03 0.23 -4.15
N TRP A 101 -10.94 1.43 -4.64
CA TRP A 101 -12.06 2.38 -4.79
C TRP A 101 -13.28 1.88 -5.61
N GLU A 102 -13.10 0.97 -6.57
CA GLU A 102 -14.24 0.46 -7.37
C GLU A 102 -15.08 -0.58 -6.64
N THR A 103 -14.44 -1.42 -5.85
CA THR A 103 -15.10 -2.60 -5.28
C THR A 103 -16.17 -2.27 -4.22
N PRO A 104 -16.08 -1.19 -3.41
CA PRO A 104 -17.15 -0.83 -2.50
C PRO A 104 -18.47 -0.48 -3.21
N GLU A 105 -18.44 0.09 -4.42
CA GLU A 105 -19.65 0.35 -5.19
C GLU A 105 -20.40 -0.95 -5.56
N TRP A 106 -19.65 -2.02 -5.81
CA TRP A 106 -20.23 -3.33 -6.14
C TRP A 106 -20.69 -4.06 -4.89
N VAL A 107 -19.84 -4.10 -3.87
CA VAL A 107 -20.14 -4.73 -2.58
C VAL A 107 -21.37 -4.11 -1.92
N ALA A 108 -21.57 -2.79 -2.04
CA ALA A 108 -22.75 -2.10 -1.53
C ALA A 108 -24.07 -2.63 -2.12
N LYS A 109 -24.04 -3.14 -3.34
CA LYS A 109 -25.22 -3.63 -4.08
C LYS A 109 -25.50 -5.13 -3.85
N LEU A 110 -24.58 -5.86 -3.24
CA LEU A 110 -24.78 -7.29 -2.97
C LEU A 110 -25.91 -7.51 -1.96
N SER A 111 -26.63 -8.60 -2.14
CA SER A 111 -27.76 -8.98 -1.27
C SER A 111 -27.32 -9.18 0.18
N PRO A 112 -28.26 -9.15 1.15
CA PRO A 112 -27.97 -9.41 2.56
C PRO A 112 -27.37 -10.78 2.83
N SER A 113 -27.68 -11.80 2.03
CA SER A 113 -27.12 -13.17 2.20
C SER A 113 -25.59 -13.20 2.04
N LYS A 114 -24.99 -12.18 1.39
CA LYS A 114 -23.53 -12.04 1.25
C LYS A 114 -22.88 -11.44 2.50
N GLY A 115 -23.66 -11.20 3.56
CA GLY A 115 -23.21 -10.76 4.88
C GLY A 115 -23.03 -9.25 5.01
N ALA A 116 -22.49 -8.86 6.16
CA ALA A 116 -22.18 -7.46 6.47
C ALA A 116 -21.21 -6.87 5.43
N LYS A 117 -21.34 -5.57 5.15
CA LYS A 117 -20.50 -4.88 4.18
C LYS A 117 -19.39 -4.12 4.90
N ALA A 118 -18.14 -4.41 4.57
CA ALA A 118 -16.97 -3.69 5.05
C ALA A 118 -16.16 -3.13 3.88
N TYR A 119 -15.50 -2.01 4.10
CA TYR A 119 -14.57 -1.40 3.14
C TYR A 119 -13.20 -1.26 3.80
N PHE A 120 -12.23 -2.05 3.34
CA PHE A 120 -10.84 -1.99 3.76
C PHE A 120 -10.06 -1.13 2.78
N PHE A 121 -9.84 0.12 3.12
CA PHE A 121 -9.08 1.05 2.30
C PHE A 121 -7.68 1.26 2.85
N GLN A 122 -6.71 1.33 1.94
CA GLN A 122 -5.29 1.37 2.26
C GLN A 122 -4.61 2.66 1.80
N GLY A 123 -5.37 3.63 1.35
CA GLY A 123 -4.91 4.93 0.91
C GLY A 123 -6.08 5.84 0.56
N HIS A 124 -5.81 7.12 0.39
CA HIS A 124 -6.75 8.06 -0.19
C HIS A 124 -6.53 8.06 -1.71
N GLU A 125 -7.24 7.15 -2.39
CA GLU A 125 -7.02 6.80 -3.80
C GLU A 125 -7.57 7.87 -4.77
N VAL A 126 -7.58 9.14 -4.37
CA VAL A 126 -8.01 10.29 -5.18
C VAL A 126 -6.83 10.73 -6.04
N PHE A 127 -6.58 9.98 -7.11
CA PHE A 127 -5.49 10.27 -8.06
C PHE A 127 -6.05 10.97 -9.30
N ASP A 128 -5.24 11.82 -9.94
CA ASP A 128 -5.65 12.60 -11.12
C ASP A 128 -6.11 11.76 -12.32
N TYR A 129 -5.63 10.52 -12.43
CA TYR A 129 -6.03 9.60 -13.47
C TYR A 129 -7.30 8.80 -13.15
N LEU A 130 -7.88 8.98 -11.95
CA LEU A 130 -9.12 8.33 -11.52
C LEU A 130 -10.29 9.33 -11.51
N PRO A 131 -11.53 8.84 -11.57
CA PRO A 131 -12.72 9.68 -11.44
C PRO A 131 -12.90 10.11 -9.97
N GLN A 132 -12.20 11.18 -9.56
CA GLN A 132 -12.05 11.61 -8.17
C GLN A 132 -13.38 11.69 -7.42
N GLY A 133 -14.41 12.30 -8.02
CA GLY A 133 -15.73 12.37 -7.39
C GLY A 133 -16.37 11.01 -7.07
N ARG A 134 -16.17 10.00 -7.95
CA ARG A 134 -16.61 8.62 -7.65
C ARG A 134 -15.80 8.00 -6.52
N VAL A 135 -14.48 8.20 -6.53
CA VAL A 135 -13.60 7.69 -5.47
C VAL A 135 -14.03 8.27 -4.13
N GLU A 136 -14.21 9.59 -4.04
CA GLU A 136 -14.66 10.25 -2.81
C GLU A 136 -16.05 9.78 -2.37
N ALA A 137 -16.97 9.56 -3.29
CA ALA A 137 -18.30 9.06 -2.98
C ALA A 137 -18.29 7.66 -2.33
N THR A 138 -17.30 6.81 -2.63
CA THR A 138 -17.19 5.50 -1.98
C THR A 138 -16.94 5.59 -0.47
N TRP A 139 -16.33 6.70 -0.01
CA TRP A 139 -16.14 6.96 1.42
C TRP A 139 -17.45 7.23 2.17
N MET A 140 -18.51 7.62 1.45
CA MET A 140 -19.84 7.88 2.02
C MET A 140 -20.75 6.65 2.03
N LEU A 141 -20.32 5.52 1.43
CA LEU A 141 -21.11 4.30 1.40
C LEU A 141 -21.37 3.75 2.82
N PRO A 142 -22.58 3.23 3.11
CA PRO A 142 -22.99 2.79 4.44
C PRO A 142 -22.38 1.43 4.83
N MET A 143 -21.05 1.34 4.74
CA MET A 143 -20.24 0.19 5.10
C MET A 143 -19.43 0.46 6.36
N HIS A 144 -19.06 -0.59 7.10
CA HIS A 144 -18.05 -0.42 8.13
C HIS A 144 -16.68 -0.24 7.47
N LYS A 145 -15.99 0.84 7.83
CA LYS A 145 -14.69 1.17 7.28
C LYS A 145 -13.56 0.65 8.17
N ILE A 146 -12.58 0.05 7.52
CA ILE A 146 -11.35 -0.45 8.15
C ILE A 146 -10.18 0.16 7.40
N THR A 147 -9.18 0.65 8.12
CA THR A 147 -8.00 1.26 7.51
C THR A 147 -6.71 0.88 8.19
N ILE A 148 -5.59 1.33 7.62
CA ILE A 148 -4.24 0.90 7.96
C ILE A 148 -3.40 1.93 8.72
N SER A 149 -3.93 3.13 8.96
CA SER A 149 -3.15 4.23 9.56
C SER A 149 -4.04 5.29 10.19
N GLU A 150 -3.54 5.98 11.20
CA GLU A 150 -4.27 7.04 11.91
C GLU A 150 -4.58 8.23 10.99
N TRP A 151 -3.69 8.57 10.05
CA TRP A 151 -3.99 9.66 9.12
C TRP A 151 -5.22 9.38 8.27
N LEU A 152 -5.47 8.12 7.90
CA LEU A 152 -6.68 7.71 7.16
C LEU A 152 -7.93 7.72 8.05
N VAL A 153 -7.79 7.35 9.34
CA VAL A 153 -8.86 7.51 10.34
C VAL A 153 -9.23 8.99 10.48
N ASN A 154 -8.25 9.86 10.62
CA ASN A 154 -8.46 11.31 10.72
C ASN A 154 -9.10 11.87 9.46
N LEU A 155 -8.63 11.46 8.29
CA LEU A 155 -9.22 11.85 7.01
C LEU A 155 -10.69 11.43 6.89
N ALA A 156 -11.01 10.19 7.28
CA ALA A 156 -12.38 9.69 7.28
C ALA A 156 -13.30 10.52 8.19
N ARG A 157 -12.81 10.88 9.37
CA ARG A 157 -13.55 11.69 10.34
C ARG A 157 -13.71 13.14 9.89
N GLU A 158 -12.60 13.78 9.47
CA GLU A 158 -12.56 15.22 9.21
C GLU A 158 -13.17 15.59 7.86
N LYS A 159 -12.87 14.82 6.81
CA LYS A 159 -13.35 15.10 5.47
C LYS A 159 -14.69 14.42 5.15
N TYR A 160 -14.90 13.19 5.63
CA TYR A 160 -16.08 12.38 5.26
C TYR A 160 -17.08 12.19 6.41
N GLY A 161 -16.81 12.74 7.60
CA GLY A 161 -17.74 12.70 8.74
C GLY A 161 -17.92 11.31 9.36
N ASP A 162 -17.06 10.34 9.03
CA ASP A 162 -17.15 8.99 9.58
C ASP A 162 -16.24 8.83 10.81
N SER A 163 -16.86 8.80 11.98
CA SER A 163 -16.16 8.61 13.27
C SER A 163 -16.02 7.14 13.69
N GLN A 164 -16.59 6.21 12.94
CA GLN A 164 -16.63 4.78 13.30
C GLN A 164 -15.71 3.93 12.41
N VAL A 165 -14.52 4.40 12.15
CA VAL A 165 -13.50 3.70 11.37
C VAL A 165 -12.62 2.86 12.28
N SER A 166 -12.45 1.59 11.96
CA SER A 166 -11.52 0.69 12.66
C SER A 166 -10.12 0.80 12.08
N LEU A 167 -9.14 0.77 12.95
CA LEU A 167 -7.73 0.80 12.60
C LEU A 167 -7.11 -0.60 12.71
N ALA A 168 -6.45 -1.06 11.66
CA ALA A 168 -5.70 -2.31 11.61
C ALA A 168 -4.37 -2.08 10.85
N PRO A 169 -3.36 -1.47 11.48
CA PRO A 169 -2.11 -1.13 10.83
C PRO A 169 -1.37 -2.38 10.34
N PRO A 170 -0.79 -2.36 9.15
CA PRO A 170 0.15 -3.39 8.73
C PRO A 170 1.47 -3.23 9.48
N THR A 171 2.27 -4.29 9.48
CA THR A 171 3.61 -4.26 10.05
C THR A 171 4.60 -4.99 9.14
N GLY A 172 5.88 -4.93 9.47
CA GLY A 172 6.90 -5.74 8.82
C GLY A 172 6.76 -7.22 9.21
N ASP A 173 6.96 -8.11 8.26
CA ASP A 173 7.11 -9.53 8.59
C ASP A 173 8.53 -9.75 9.13
N THR A 174 8.65 -9.85 10.46
CA THR A 174 9.94 -10.04 11.13
C THR A 174 10.62 -11.37 10.81
N LYS A 175 9.92 -12.31 10.17
CA LYS A 175 10.52 -13.53 9.63
C LYS A 175 11.16 -13.29 8.27
N GLN A 176 10.61 -12.37 7.49
CA GLN A 176 11.12 -11.99 6.18
C GLN A 176 12.09 -10.81 6.26
N PHE A 177 11.76 -9.76 7.04
CA PHE A 177 12.56 -8.54 7.18
C PHE A 177 13.21 -8.51 8.55
N TYR A 178 14.50 -8.75 8.58
CA TYR A 178 15.33 -8.70 9.79
C TYR A 178 16.80 -8.50 9.44
N ALA A 179 17.54 -7.93 10.34
CA ALA A 179 19.00 -7.90 10.31
C ALA A 179 19.56 -8.01 11.74
N CYS A 180 20.75 -8.58 11.86
CA CYS A 180 21.51 -8.50 13.12
C CYS A 180 21.94 -7.05 13.39
N PRO A 181 22.20 -6.67 14.67
CA PRO A 181 22.87 -5.43 15.01
C PRO A 181 24.16 -5.28 14.20
N ARG A 182 24.36 -4.12 13.59
CA ARG A 182 25.49 -3.88 12.69
C ARG A 182 26.03 -2.47 12.82
N ASN A 183 27.17 -2.25 12.25
CA ASN A 183 27.78 -0.94 12.05
C ASN A 183 27.28 -0.26 10.77
N LYS A 184 27.59 1.01 10.60
CA LYS A 184 27.49 1.67 9.31
C LYS A 184 28.32 0.92 8.27
N GLN A 185 27.95 1.09 7.01
CA GLN A 185 28.74 0.58 5.90
C GLN A 185 30.11 1.26 5.86
N SER A 186 31.15 0.52 5.46
CA SER A 186 32.49 1.08 5.24
C SER A 186 32.49 2.11 4.10
N VAL A 187 31.60 1.97 3.15
CA VAL A 187 31.32 2.93 2.08
C VAL A 187 29.88 3.43 2.28
N PRO A 188 29.67 4.73 2.46
CA PRO A 188 28.34 5.29 2.66
C PRO A 188 27.37 4.83 1.57
N THR A 189 26.25 4.28 1.97
CA THR A 189 25.27 3.69 1.05
C THR A 189 23.86 4.07 1.43
N VAL A 190 23.09 4.56 0.48
CA VAL A 190 21.64 4.82 0.66
C VAL A 190 20.81 4.00 -0.31
N GLY A 191 19.57 3.74 0.04
CA GLY A 191 18.66 2.92 -0.77
C GLY A 191 17.38 3.62 -1.16
N ILE A 192 16.77 3.23 -2.27
CA ILE A 192 15.47 3.72 -2.75
C ILE A 192 14.64 2.57 -3.35
N MET A 193 13.31 2.74 -3.32
CA MET A 193 12.43 2.03 -4.26
C MET A 193 12.32 2.86 -5.55
N TYR A 194 12.85 2.34 -6.65
CA TYR A 194 12.76 2.98 -7.95
C TYR A 194 11.39 2.70 -8.58
N SER A 195 10.66 3.74 -8.93
CA SER A 195 9.38 3.66 -9.62
C SER A 195 9.22 4.83 -10.60
N LYS A 196 8.61 4.55 -11.76
CA LYS A 196 8.23 5.58 -12.73
C LYS A 196 6.94 6.32 -12.35
N MET A 197 6.24 5.86 -11.32
CA MET A 197 5.04 6.54 -10.83
C MET A 197 5.41 7.85 -10.16
N TYR A 198 4.84 8.96 -10.62
CA TYR A 198 5.06 10.31 -10.09
C TYR A 198 4.83 10.39 -8.57
N SER A 199 3.80 9.68 -8.07
CA SER A 199 3.49 9.62 -6.65
C SER A 199 4.61 9.06 -5.77
N LYS A 200 5.58 8.32 -6.33
CA LYS A 200 6.69 7.71 -5.58
C LYS A 200 7.91 8.60 -5.41
N GLY A 201 7.97 9.75 -6.09
CA GLY A 201 9.01 10.75 -5.87
C GLY A 201 10.44 10.29 -6.19
N THR A 202 10.60 9.33 -7.10
CA THR A 202 11.93 8.83 -7.51
C THR A 202 12.81 9.96 -8.03
N ASP A 203 12.24 10.94 -8.74
CA ASP A 203 12.90 12.14 -9.22
C ASP A 203 13.51 12.97 -8.09
N ILE A 204 12.79 13.14 -6.99
CA ILE A 204 13.26 13.86 -5.79
C ILE A 204 14.38 13.08 -5.11
N ALA A 205 14.20 11.76 -4.92
CA ALA A 205 15.21 10.91 -4.29
C ALA A 205 16.53 10.90 -5.08
N LEU A 206 16.47 10.79 -6.42
CA LEU A 206 17.65 10.82 -7.28
C LEU A 206 18.35 12.19 -7.28
N LYS A 207 17.59 13.27 -7.26
CA LYS A 207 18.13 14.62 -7.13
C LYS A 207 18.80 14.82 -5.77
N ALA A 208 18.17 14.38 -4.69
CA ALA A 208 18.76 14.43 -3.33
C ALA A 208 20.04 13.60 -3.25
N PHE A 209 20.03 12.39 -3.80
CA PHE A 209 21.23 11.57 -3.89
C PHE A 209 22.37 12.31 -4.62
N SER A 210 22.09 12.90 -5.78
CA SER A 210 23.10 13.61 -6.57
C SER A 210 23.70 14.79 -5.81
N LEU A 211 22.87 15.56 -5.08
CA LEU A 211 23.33 16.65 -4.22
C LEU A 211 24.22 16.17 -3.08
N ALA A 212 23.84 15.07 -2.42
CA ALA A 212 24.63 14.47 -1.34
C ALA A 212 25.95 13.86 -1.86
N ALA A 213 25.92 13.20 -3.02
CA ALA A 213 27.11 12.59 -3.64
C ALA A 213 28.17 13.61 -4.04
N ALA A 214 27.78 14.86 -4.34
CA ALA A 214 28.72 15.96 -4.57
C ALA A 214 29.56 16.31 -3.32
N LYS A 215 29.09 15.93 -2.12
CA LYS A 215 29.76 16.25 -0.85
C LYS A 215 30.30 15.01 -0.13
N ILE A 216 29.77 13.83 -0.42
CA ILE A 216 30.17 12.57 0.20
C ILE A 216 30.91 11.73 -0.83
N PRO A 217 32.25 11.65 -0.76
CA PRO A 217 33.01 10.81 -1.67
C PRO A 217 32.56 9.34 -1.60
N ASN A 218 32.45 8.72 -2.76
CA ASN A 218 32.08 7.31 -2.91
C ASN A 218 30.67 6.92 -2.38
N LEU A 219 29.75 7.88 -2.17
CA LEU A 219 28.37 7.57 -1.82
C LEU A 219 27.77 6.61 -2.88
N ARG A 220 27.21 5.51 -2.42
CA ARG A 220 26.57 4.48 -3.27
C ARG A 220 25.06 4.56 -3.17
N LEU A 221 24.41 4.20 -4.27
CA LEU A 221 22.95 4.03 -4.33
C LEU A 221 22.60 2.56 -4.55
N VAL A 222 21.72 2.03 -3.73
CA VAL A 222 21.01 0.77 -3.95
C VAL A 222 19.60 1.11 -4.39
N ALA A 223 19.16 0.60 -5.52
CA ALA A 223 17.82 0.86 -6.00
C ALA A 223 17.10 -0.46 -6.36
N LEU A 224 15.89 -0.63 -5.88
CA LEU A 224 15.02 -1.77 -6.17
C LEU A 224 13.83 -1.29 -6.98
N GLY A 225 13.46 -1.99 -8.03
CA GLY A 225 12.31 -1.62 -8.86
C GLY A 225 11.70 -2.79 -9.60
N THR A 226 10.59 -2.55 -10.27
CA THR A 226 9.87 -3.55 -11.08
C THR A 226 10.20 -3.46 -12.56
N ASP A 227 10.64 -2.29 -13.01
CA ASP A 227 10.87 -1.98 -14.43
C ASP A 227 12.32 -1.54 -14.70
N ALA A 228 12.76 -1.66 -15.96
CA ALA A 228 14.01 -1.06 -16.37
C ALA A 228 14.01 0.47 -16.14
N PRO A 229 15.16 1.08 -15.76
CA PRO A 229 15.27 2.52 -15.62
C PRO A 229 14.83 3.26 -16.88
N SER A 230 14.19 4.42 -16.72
CA SER A 230 13.82 5.26 -17.86
C SER A 230 14.87 6.32 -18.12
N SER A 231 14.89 6.84 -19.35
CA SER A 231 15.74 7.98 -19.72
C SER A 231 15.36 9.28 -18.98
N GLU A 232 14.12 9.38 -18.49
CA GLU A 232 13.62 10.52 -17.72
C GLU A 232 14.07 10.47 -16.26
N LEU A 233 14.34 9.27 -15.74
CA LEU A 233 14.81 9.01 -14.39
C LEU A 233 16.10 8.18 -14.41
N PRO A 234 17.19 8.71 -14.96
CA PRO A 234 18.43 7.97 -15.10
C PRO A 234 19.04 7.69 -13.74
N LEU A 235 19.50 6.46 -13.56
CA LEU A 235 20.23 6.08 -12.36
C LEU A 235 21.68 6.59 -12.40
N PRO A 236 22.22 7.09 -11.26
CA PRO A 236 23.64 7.44 -11.14
C PRO A 236 24.57 6.26 -11.47
N ALA A 237 25.77 6.54 -11.96
CA ALA A 237 26.74 5.51 -12.38
C ALA A 237 27.10 4.51 -11.27
N ASN A 238 27.09 4.93 -10.00
CA ASN A 238 27.43 4.10 -8.84
C ASN A 238 26.19 3.42 -8.20
N THR A 239 25.18 3.07 -9.00
CA THR A 239 23.94 2.45 -8.52
C THR A 239 24.01 0.94 -8.69
N GLU A 240 23.79 0.20 -7.59
CA GLU A 240 23.39 -1.20 -7.63
C GLU A 240 21.87 -1.26 -7.88
N TYR A 241 21.44 -1.51 -9.11
CA TYR A 241 20.03 -1.60 -9.45
C TYR A 241 19.58 -3.04 -9.64
N VAL A 242 18.49 -3.41 -8.95
CA VAL A 242 17.93 -4.75 -9.03
C VAL A 242 16.47 -4.68 -9.48
N ILE A 243 16.18 -5.32 -10.60
CA ILE A 243 14.83 -5.42 -11.17
C ILE A 243 14.16 -6.66 -10.59
N GLN A 244 12.96 -6.48 -10.03
CA GLN A 244 12.13 -7.55 -9.47
C GLN A 244 12.93 -8.49 -8.55
N PRO A 245 13.54 -7.98 -7.47
CA PRO A 245 14.32 -8.79 -6.56
C PRO A 245 13.44 -9.90 -5.96
N ASP A 246 14.06 -11.06 -5.73
CA ASP A 246 13.42 -12.13 -4.95
C ASP A 246 12.96 -11.59 -3.61
N GLN A 247 11.72 -11.89 -3.21
CA GLN A 247 11.10 -11.31 -2.02
C GLN A 247 11.89 -11.63 -0.72
N ASP A 248 12.51 -12.78 -0.63
CA ASP A 248 13.33 -13.22 0.50
C ASP A 248 14.71 -12.53 0.56
N LYS A 249 15.16 -11.91 -0.53
CA LYS A 249 16.43 -11.19 -0.61
C LYS A 249 16.30 -9.68 -0.42
N ILE A 250 15.10 -9.13 -0.41
CA ILE A 250 14.89 -7.68 -0.24
C ILE A 250 15.53 -7.18 1.07
N LYS A 251 15.46 -7.97 2.15
CA LYS A 251 16.11 -7.66 3.43
C LYS A 251 17.61 -7.41 3.32
N ASP A 252 18.28 -8.12 2.42
CA ASP A 252 19.74 -7.99 2.25
C ASP A 252 20.09 -6.63 1.63
N TYR A 253 19.25 -6.13 0.71
CA TYR A 253 19.42 -4.81 0.11
C TYR A 253 19.13 -3.70 1.12
N TYR A 254 18.07 -3.82 1.95
CA TYR A 254 17.86 -2.89 3.05
C TYR A 254 19.08 -2.86 3.97
N SER A 255 19.59 -4.01 4.38
CA SER A 255 20.71 -4.14 5.32
C SER A 255 22.05 -3.62 4.78
N LYS A 256 22.21 -3.48 3.46
CA LYS A 256 23.38 -2.85 2.83
C LYS A 256 23.39 -1.33 2.91
N CYS A 257 22.33 -0.70 3.39
CA CYS A 257 22.17 0.76 3.37
C CYS A 257 22.37 1.37 4.75
N ASP A 258 22.96 2.58 4.80
CA ASP A 258 23.04 3.42 6.00
C ASP A 258 21.75 4.22 6.22
N ALA A 259 21.02 4.50 5.14
CA ALA A 259 19.68 5.07 5.17
C ALA A 259 18.85 4.57 3.98
N TRP A 260 17.53 4.51 4.16
CA TRP A 260 16.57 4.26 3.09
C TRP A 260 15.73 5.51 2.83
N LEU A 261 15.60 5.90 1.56
CA LEU A 261 14.90 7.13 1.18
C LEU A 261 13.50 6.81 0.69
N LEU A 262 12.51 7.51 1.21
CA LEU A 262 11.14 7.49 0.75
C LEU A 262 10.70 8.92 0.42
N ALA A 263 10.83 9.32 -0.84
CA ALA A 263 10.51 10.67 -1.30
C ALA A 263 9.07 10.79 -1.84
N SER A 264 8.18 9.90 -1.41
CA SER A 264 6.83 9.79 -1.96
C SER A 264 6.00 11.04 -1.76
N ARG A 265 5.23 11.41 -2.78
CA ARG A 265 4.18 12.44 -2.76
C ARG A 265 2.89 11.92 -2.16
N SER A 266 2.63 10.62 -2.32
CA SER A 266 1.45 9.95 -1.78
C SER A 266 1.77 8.51 -1.41
N GLU A 267 1.34 8.11 -0.23
CA GLU A 267 1.48 6.75 0.32
C GLU A 267 0.23 6.37 1.13
N GLY A 268 0.06 5.07 1.34
CA GLY A 268 -0.89 4.54 2.32
C GLY A 268 -0.19 4.23 3.64
N GLY A 269 0.24 2.98 3.81
CA GLY A 269 0.83 2.44 5.04
C GLY A 269 2.36 2.50 5.13
N GLY A 270 3.07 2.85 4.05
CA GLY A 270 4.53 2.99 4.09
C GLY A 270 5.29 1.69 4.38
N LEU A 271 4.87 0.55 3.85
CA LEU A 271 5.55 -0.75 4.08
C LEU A 271 7.06 -0.70 3.89
N PRO A 272 7.63 -0.04 2.84
CA PRO A 272 9.08 0.05 2.70
C PRO A 272 9.78 0.76 3.87
N ILE A 273 9.09 1.67 4.59
CA ILE A 273 9.63 2.28 5.82
C ILE A 273 9.78 1.19 6.88
N ILE A 274 8.70 0.45 7.14
CA ILE A 274 8.65 -0.59 8.17
C ILE A 274 9.67 -1.70 7.86
N GLU A 275 9.78 -2.10 6.61
CA GLU A 275 10.70 -3.13 6.14
C GLU A 275 12.17 -2.72 6.31
N ALA A 276 12.52 -1.49 5.92
CA ALA A 276 13.88 -0.95 6.10
C ALA A 276 14.24 -0.87 7.58
N MET A 277 13.33 -0.35 8.43
CA MET A 277 13.53 -0.25 9.88
C MET A 277 13.66 -1.63 10.54
N ALA A 278 12.87 -2.62 10.12
CA ALA A 278 13.00 -4.00 10.57
C ALA A 278 14.36 -4.61 10.17
N CYS A 279 14.94 -4.17 9.06
CA CYS A 279 16.31 -4.51 8.63
C CYS A 279 17.38 -3.59 9.24
N ARG A 280 17.07 -2.87 10.34
CA ARG A 280 18.00 -1.97 11.06
C ARG A 280 18.57 -0.85 10.19
N THR A 281 17.80 -0.40 9.22
CA THR A 281 18.18 0.69 8.33
C THR A 281 17.32 1.91 8.62
N PRO A 282 17.90 3.00 9.15
CA PRO A 282 17.20 4.26 9.36
C PRO A 282 16.55 4.78 8.08
N VAL A 283 15.44 5.48 8.22
CA VAL A 283 14.67 5.99 7.09
C VAL A 283 14.65 7.51 7.07
N ILE A 284 14.82 8.08 5.87
CA ILE A 284 14.56 9.49 5.55
C ILE A 284 13.32 9.52 4.66
N SER A 285 12.27 10.20 5.09
CA SER A 285 11.00 10.20 4.36
C SER A 285 10.37 11.59 4.28
N THR A 286 9.61 11.82 3.21
CA THR A 286 8.57 12.85 3.19
C THR A 286 7.42 12.45 4.12
N PRO A 287 6.57 13.40 4.61
CA PRO A 287 5.45 13.09 5.48
C PRO A 287 4.25 12.48 4.71
N ALA A 288 4.51 11.55 3.77
CA ALA A 288 3.48 10.91 2.99
C ALA A 288 2.88 9.70 3.72
N GLY A 289 1.55 9.61 3.72
CA GLY A 289 0.85 8.49 4.35
C GLY A 289 1.14 8.32 5.83
N ALA A 290 1.45 7.11 6.26
CA ALA A 290 1.77 6.77 7.65
C ALA A 290 3.21 7.14 8.07
N ALA A 291 4.03 7.75 7.20
CA ALA A 291 5.42 8.07 7.53
C ALA A 291 5.59 8.90 8.82
N PRO A 292 4.76 9.95 9.10
CA PRO A 292 4.85 10.69 10.35
C PRO A 292 4.59 9.85 11.60
N GLU A 293 3.68 8.89 11.52
CA GLU A 293 3.33 7.99 12.62
C GLU A 293 4.47 7.00 12.91
N ILE A 294 5.02 6.41 11.83
CA ILE A 294 6.07 5.40 11.93
C ILE A 294 7.39 6.01 12.37
N LEU A 295 7.76 7.19 11.84
CA LEU A 295 9.04 7.85 12.14
C LEU A 295 8.99 8.75 13.37
N SER A 296 7.87 8.75 14.13
CA SER A 296 7.74 9.52 15.37
C SER A 296 8.72 9.04 16.46
N GLY A 297 9.09 9.95 17.36
CA GLY A 297 9.94 9.60 18.51
C GLY A 297 11.43 9.41 18.17
N GLY A 298 11.90 9.98 17.05
CA GLY A 298 13.31 9.93 16.67
C GLY A 298 13.75 8.62 16.00
N SER A 299 12.79 7.84 15.49
CA SER A 299 13.08 6.56 14.80
C SER A 299 13.45 6.73 13.33
N GLY A 300 13.48 7.97 12.82
CA GLY A 300 13.87 8.33 11.46
C GLY A 300 13.84 9.84 11.26
N ILE A 301 14.02 10.29 10.03
CA ILE A 301 14.05 11.71 9.68
C ILE A 301 12.91 12.02 8.70
N LEU A 302 12.08 13.01 9.05
CA LEU A 302 11.09 13.58 8.15
C LEU A 302 11.68 14.83 7.49
N VAL A 303 11.47 14.96 6.17
CA VAL A 303 11.88 16.11 5.36
C VAL A 303 10.67 16.68 4.63
N ARG A 304 10.74 17.94 4.24
CA ARG A 304 9.65 18.60 3.50
C ARG A 304 9.38 17.93 2.15
N PRO A 305 8.11 17.84 1.73
CA PRO A 305 7.77 17.39 0.38
C PRO A 305 8.43 18.28 -0.67
N GLU A 306 8.75 17.74 -1.83
CA GLU A 306 9.35 18.44 -2.97
C GLU A 306 10.69 19.18 -2.65
N ASP A 307 11.39 18.78 -1.57
CA ASP A 307 12.63 19.41 -1.14
C ASP A 307 13.83 18.43 -1.19
N PRO A 308 14.44 18.25 -2.36
CA PRO A 308 15.61 17.38 -2.50
C PRO A 308 16.85 17.90 -1.75
N GLU A 309 16.95 19.23 -1.48
CA GLU A 309 18.05 19.81 -0.74
C GLU A 309 17.98 19.44 0.76
N GLU A 310 16.77 19.47 1.36
CA GLU A 310 16.59 19.02 2.73
C GLU A 310 16.84 17.51 2.87
N MET A 311 16.35 16.72 1.91
CA MET A 311 16.62 15.29 1.89
C MET A 311 18.12 14.99 1.71
N ALA A 312 18.85 15.75 0.88
CA ALA A 312 20.29 15.63 0.74
C ALA A 312 21.03 15.94 2.05
N LYS A 313 20.63 17.00 2.77
CA LYS A 313 21.18 17.31 4.10
C LYS A 313 20.92 16.20 5.11
N ALA A 314 19.75 15.56 5.06
CA ALA A 314 19.44 14.42 5.90
C ALA A 314 20.33 13.20 5.58
N ILE A 315 20.60 12.95 4.28
CA ILE A 315 21.58 11.93 3.85
C ILE A 315 22.96 12.25 4.41
N GLU A 316 23.43 13.48 4.22
CA GLU A 316 24.72 13.95 4.75
C GLU A 316 24.81 13.74 6.26
N SER A 317 23.77 14.12 7.00
CA SER A 317 23.74 13.99 8.45
C SER A 317 23.87 12.53 8.92
N ILE A 318 23.14 11.59 8.31
CA ILE A 318 23.22 10.15 8.66
C ILE A 318 24.59 9.60 8.29
N CYS A 319 25.10 9.90 7.09
CA CYS A 319 26.40 9.41 6.64
C CYS A 319 27.57 9.93 7.50
N GLN A 320 27.46 11.11 8.08
CA GLN A 320 28.47 11.70 8.94
C GLN A 320 28.37 11.30 10.42
N LEU A 321 27.27 10.66 10.86
CA LEU A 321 27.16 10.22 12.24
C LEU A 321 28.32 9.32 12.65
N PRO A 322 28.86 9.48 13.87
CA PRO A 322 29.69 8.45 14.48
C PRO A 322 28.95 7.10 14.52
N ASN A 323 29.70 6.01 14.39
CA ASN A 323 29.07 4.68 14.32
C ASN A 323 28.13 4.37 15.49
N SER A 324 28.49 4.77 16.73
CA SER A 324 27.64 4.61 17.91
C SER A 324 26.31 5.36 17.78
N LYS A 325 26.34 6.60 17.25
CA LYS A 325 25.13 7.39 17.06
C LYS A 325 24.24 6.86 15.93
N TRP A 326 24.84 6.33 14.88
CA TRP A 326 24.10 5.62 13.84
C TRP A 326 23.45 4.35 14.40
N GLN A 327 24.16 3.60 15.26
CA GLN A 327 23.59 2.44 15.95
C GLN A 327 22.42 2.80 16.86
N ASP A 328 22.50 3.90 17.63
CA ASP A 328 21.39 4.42 18.44
C ASP A 328 20.15 4.67 17.56
N LEU A 329 20.31 5.33 16.41
CA LEU A 329 19.22 5.59 15.46
C LEU A 329 18.67 4.30 14.83
N SER A 330 19.55 3.39 14.44
CA SER A 330 19.20 2.08 13.88
C SER A 330 18.39 1.24 14.87
N GLU A 331 18.79 1.24 16.14
CA GLU A 331 18.08 0.52 17.20
C GLU A 331 16.73 1.13 17.50
N ALA A 332 16.64 2.48 17.55
CA ALA A 332 15.37 3.17 17.73
C ALA A 332 14.39 2.86 16.60
N ALA A 333 14.89 2.85 15.36
CA ALA A 333 14.10 2.45 14.18
C ALA A 333 13.60 1.00 14.30
N TYR A 334 14.49 0.08 14.62
CA TYR A 334 14.17 -1.34 14.79
C TYR A 334 13.16 -1.57 15.92
N ALA A 335 13.38 -0.99 17.09
CA ALA A 335 12.48 -1.11 18.24
C ALA A 335 11.07 -0.60 17.94
N LYS A 336 10.96 0.51 17.17
CA LYS A 336 9.68 1.11 16.81
C LYS A 336 8.77 0.13 16.06
N VAL A 337 9.30 -0.66 15.12
CA VAL A 337 8.51 -1.53 14.25
C VAL A 337 8.39 -2.97 14.73
N ASN A 338 9.21 -3.38 15.71
CA ASN A 338 9.15 -4.75 16.25
C ASN A 338 8.23 -4.93 17.46
N ASN A 339 7.68 -3.83 18.00
CA ASN A 339 6.74 -3.89 19.14
C ASN A 339 5.31 -4.26 18.73
N TYR A 340 5.05 -4.42 17.44
CA TYR A 340 3.73 -4.71 16.89
C TYR A 340 3.86 -5.76 15.78
N THR A 341 3.09 -6.81 15.87
CA THR A 341 3.23 -7.99 15.01
C THR A 341 2.05 -8.14 14.04
N TRP A 342 2.21 -8.94 13.00
CA TRP A 342 1.09 -9.33 12.15
C TRP A 342 -0.01 -10.10 12.89
N GLU A 343 0.33 -10.74 14.03
CA GLU A 343 -0.67 -11.38 14.87
C GLU A 343 -1.55 -10.33 15.55
N ASP A 344 -0.95 -9.24 16.05
CA ASP A 344 -1.68 -8.10 16.59
C ASP A 344 -2.54 -7.41 15.51
N ALA A 345 -1.93 -7.12 14.36
CA ALA A 345 -2.64 -6.54 13.20
C ALA A 345 -3.87 -7.38 12.81
N THR A 346 -3.71 -8.71 12.78
CA THR A 346 -4.80 -9.63 12.44
C THR A 346 -5.88 -9.63 13.52
N ALA A 347 -5.52 -9.53 14.80
CA ALA A 347 -6.49 -9.44 15.89
C ALA A 347 -7.36 -8.17 15.77
N TYR A 348 -6.74 -7.02 15.46
CA TYR A 348 -7.48 -5.77 15.21
C TYR A 348 -8.37 -5.88 13.98
N PHE A 349 -7.86 -6.44 12.89
CA PHE A 349 -8.66 -6.63 11.68
C PHE A 349 -9.84 -7.58 11.89
N GLU A 350 -9.63 -8.69 12.61
CA GLU A 350 -10.68 -9.65 12.98
C GLU A 350 -11.75 -9.00 13.87
N ALA A 351 -11.32 -8.17 14.84
CA ALA A 351 -12.25 -7.42 15.70
C ALA A 351 -13.11 -6.44 14.88
N ALA A 352 -12.50 -5.75 13.91
CA ALA A 352 -13.21 -4.85 13.01
C ALA A 352 -14.24 -5.58 12.14
N LEU A 353 -13.92 -6.78 11.65
CA LEU A 353 -14.88 -7.62 10.91
C LEU A 353 -16.04 -8.08 11.80
N LYS A 354 -15.77 -8.51 13.04
CA LYS A 354 -16.80 -8.86 14.01
C LYS A 354 -17.71 -7.67 14.30
N PHE A 355 -17.14 -6.49 14.50
CA PHE A 355 -17.90 -5.26 14.69
C PHE A 355 -18.82 -4.95 13.49
N ALA A 356 -18.33 -5.13 12.26
CA ALA A 356 -19.14 -4.95 11.04
C ALA A 356 -20.36 -5.90 11.03
N VAL A 357 -20.14 -7.17 11.39
CA VAL A 357 -21.22 -8.18 11.47
C VAL A 357 -22.24 -7.82 12.53
N ASP A 358 -21.82 -7.45 13.73
CA ASP A 358 -22.72 -7.12 14.84
C ASP A 358 -23.53 -5.85 14.54
N LYS A 359 -22.89 -4.84 13.97
CA LYS A 359 -23.56 -3.60 13.53
C LYS A 359 -24.60 -3.86 12.44
N SER A 360 -24.32 -4.78 11.51
CA SER A 360 -25.28 -5.17 10.47
C SER A 360 -26.52 -5.83 11.08
N LYS A 361 -26.35 -6.77 12.01
CA LYS A 361 -27.46 -7.43 12.71
C LYS A 361 -28.34 -6.45 13.49
N GLN A 362 -27.75 -5.46 14.17
CA GLN A 362 -28.48 -4.42 14.89
C GLN A 362 -29.32 -3.53 13.97
N ARG A 363 -28.82 -3.22 12.77
CA ARG A 363 -29.56 -2.46 11.76
C ARG A 363 -30.77 -3.22 11.22
N ASP A 364 -30.62 -4.51 11.00
CA ASP A 364 -31.73 -5.37 10.54
C ASP A 364 -32.86 -5.46 11.56
N VAL A 365 -32.53 -5.46 12.86
CA VAL A 365 -33.52 -5.48 13.96
C VAL A 365 -34.28 -4.15 14.06
N ASN A 366 -33.60 -3.01 13.81
CA ASN A 366 -34.20 -1.68 14.02
C ASN A 366 -34.96 -1.13 12.80
N ARG A 367 -35.07 -1.87 11.68
CA ARG A 367 -35.78 -1.47 10.44
C ARG A 367 -35.73 0.04 10.18
N VAL A 368 -34.55 0.65 10.21
CA VAL A 368 -34.39 1.99 9.68
C VAL A 368 -34.30 1.86 8.18
N SER A 369 -35.33 2.33 7.46
CA SER A 369 -35.35 2.37 6.00
C SER A 369 -34.29 3.36 5.53
N PHE A 370 -33.11 2.85 5.18
CA PHE A 370 -32.12 3.62 4.46
C PHE A 370 -32.58 3.73 3.00
N SER A 371 -32.65 4.97 2.48
CA SER A 371 -32.80 5.19 1.05
C SER A 371 -31.63 4.53 0.31
N PRO A 372 -31.87 3.64 -0.66
CA PRO A 372 -30.79 2.90 -1.34
C PRO A 372 -30.11 3.69 -2.46
N TYR A 373 -30.32 5.02 -2.55
CA TYR A 373 -29.92 5.78 -3.72
C TYR A 373 -28.63 6.56 -3.49
N TYR A 374 -27.51 5.88 -3.66
CA TYR A 374 -26.31 6.44 -4.26
C TYR A 374 -26.47 6.32 -5.77
N ASP A 375 -26.72 7.44 -6.47
CA ASP A 375 -26.71 7.50 -7.93
C ASP A 375 -25.34 7.98 -8.42
N PRO A 376 -24.53 7.10 -9.05
CA PRO A 376 -23.24 7.49 -9.62
C PRO A 376 -23.37 8.57 -10.70
N ALA A 377 -24.53 8.71 -11.34
CA ALA A 377 -24.80 9.74 -12.34
C ALA A 377 -25.00 11.13 -11.74
N ALA A 378 -25.55 11.20 -10.52
CA ALA A 378 -25.79 12.47 -9.83
C ALA A 378 -24.49 13.15 -9.35
N ALA A 379 -23.46 12.36 -9.00
CA ALA A 379 -22.16 12.88 -8.60
C ALA A 379 -21.41 13.60 -9.75
N ASN A 380 -21.72 13.26 -10.99
CA ASN A 380 -21.16 13.92 -12.18
C ASN A 380 -21.88 15.21 -12.58
N GLN A 381 -23.07 15.52 -12.02
CA GLN A 381 -23.81 16.72 -12.37
C GLN A 381 -23.51 17.93 -11.49
N GLN A 382 -22.79 17.78 -10.37
CA GLN A 382 -22.44 18.91 -9.50
C GLN A 382 -21.10 19.58 -9.83
N ILE A 383 -20.38 19.15 -10.86
CA ILE A 383 -19.15 19.82 -11.33
C ILE A 383 -19.38 20.59 -12.64
N GLY A 384 -20.51 21.13 -12.80
CA GLY A 384 -20.78 22.06 -13.88
C GLY A 384 -21.52 23.25 -13.33
N VAL A 385 -20.81 24.26 -12.85
CA VAL A 385 -21.06 25.71 -12.98
C VAL A 385 -20.13 26.47 -12.02
N GLY A 386 -19.28 27.32 -12.61
CA GLY A 386 -18.64 28.39 -11.85
C GLY A 386 -17.26 28.75 -12.40
N CYS A 387 -17.26 29.73 -13.33
CA CYS A 387 -16.12 30.42 -13.95
C CYS A 387 -14.89 30.65 -13.08
#